data_5e928b3536eb71f3c877f868da03e407
#
_entry.id   5e928b3536eb71f3c877f868da03e407
#
_cell.length_a   1.000
_cell.length_b   1.000
_cell.length_c   1.000
_cell.angle_alpha   90.00
_cell.angle_beta   90.00
_cell.angle_gamma   90.00
#
_symmetry.space_group_name_H-M   'P 1'
#
loop_
_entity.id
_entity.type
_entity.pdbx_description
1 polymer ?
#
loop_
_entity_poly.entity_id
_entity_poly.type
_entity_poly.pdbx_seq_one_letter_code
_entity_poly.pdbx_strand_id
1 'polypeptide(L)'
;MTSPPGAATAETDLDAGQPGWSRTLYAVWFGEILALVGFSSRVPFLPFFLGDLGVTDVAGQTLWSGAINAAGAAALAITSPLWGILADRYGRKPMLMRGLFGGAICVTLMGFATAPWQLLALRVFEGSMTGTVAAAAALVATSAPRRRMGYALGMVQTAVFAGAAGGPLLGGIIYDWAGPRVAFWVAGGMLFAGGVVVALFAREHFTRVAREPLEAREGRWQRLRASSAFLVSAAMLTLFAAIFVVRMIAMAMQPIIPLFVEQLSPDSADVATVAGIVLGAAGFTSALAAAYFGRLGDRIGHRRVLGAALVMSGLLYLPMAFVSSPWHLAMLQGLLGVAAGGLIPSANALVTHLTPHDRRGAIFGITAALSGLGGFVGPLLGAVLATAISFRATFIAAGILMLAISLLVIWSLSVEQAREGRATPELEPG
;
A
#
# COMPACT_ATOMS: atom_id res chain seq x y z
N MET A 1 17.31 46.09 6.67
CA MET A 1 17.83 44.85 6.07
C MET A 1 16.90 44.45 4.95
N THR A 2 17.24 44.79 3.71
CA THR A 2 16.47 44.47 2.51
C THR A 2 16.85 43.09 2.05
N SER A 3 15.86 42.19 1.94
CA SER A 3 16.05 40.81 1.43
C SER A 3 16.69 40.87 0.04
N PRO A 4 17.61 39.94 -0.31
CA PRO A 4 18.25 39.92 -1.61
C PRO A 4 17.20 39.74 -2.72
N PRO A 5 17.30 40.42 -3.86
CA PRO A 5 16.27 40.42 -4.92
C PRO A 5 16.01 39.10 -5.63
N GLY A 6 16.74 38.03 -5.31
CA GLY A 6 16.50 36.66 -5.81
C GLY A 6 15.57 35.78 -4.98
N ALA A 7 15.24 36.15 -3.74
CA ALA A 7 14.40 35.35 -2.86
C ALA A 7 12.90 35.47 -3.22
N ALA A 8 12.45 36.63 -3.61
CA ALA A 8 11.05 36.89 -3.96
C ALA A 8 10.62 36.23 -5.29
N THR A 9 11.55 36.11 -6.26
CA THR A 9 11.29 35.44 -7.55
C THR A 9 11.25 33.92 -7.39
N ALA A 10 12.07 33.34 -6.50
CA ALA A 10 12.06 31.91 -6.22
C ALA A 10 10.80 31.46 -5.45
N GLU A 11 10.25 32.29 -4.57
CA GLU A 11 8.99 31.99 -3.86
C GLU A 11 7.76 32.05 -4.78
N THR A 12 7.71 33.00 -5.71
CA THR A 12 6.63 33.13 -6.70
C THR A 12 6.64 31.97 -7.70
N ASP A 13 7.79 31.44 -8.10
CA ASP A 13 7.89 30.28 -8.98
C ASP A 13 7.42 28.96 -8.31
N LEU A 14 7.66 28.79 -7.01
CA LEU A 14 7.21 27.63 -6.26
C LEU A 14 5.68 27.62 -6.03
N ASP A 15 5.05 28.79 -6.02
CA ASP A 15 3.59 28.92 -5.87
C ASP A 15 2.84 28.71 -7.19
N ALA A 16 3.49 28.93 -8.34
CA ALA A 16 2.88 28.74 -9.66
C ALA A 16 2.90 27.27 -10.13
N GLY A 17 3.85 26.45 -9.64
CA GLY A 17 4.10 25.10 -10.12
C GLY A 17 4.79 25.07 -11.49
N GLN A 18 5.23 23.88 -11.92
CA GLN A 18 5.91 23.73 -13.22
C GLN A 18 4.95 23.94 -14.39
N PRO A 19 5.39 24.52 -15.53
CA PRO A 19 4.55 24.66 -16.72
C PRO A 19 3.99 23.31 -17.17
N GLY A 20 2.66 23.22 -17.32
CA GLY A 20 1.98 21.97 -17.71
C GLY A 20 1.87 20.90 -16.62
N TRP A 21 2.01 21.27 -15.34
CA TRP A 21 1.89 20.36 -14.20
C TRP A 21 0.58 19.56 -14.20
N SER A 22 -0.55 20.14 -14.62
CA SER A 22 -1.83 19.45 -14.69
C SER A 22 -1.83 18.32 -15.73
N ARG A 23 -1.19 18.54 -16.89
CA ARG A 23 -1.01 17.49 -17.90
C ARG A 23 -0.15 16.36 -17.37
N THR A 24 0.93 16.67 -16.65
CA THR A 24 1.77 15.68 -15.99
C THR A 24 0.98 14.91 -14.92
N LEU A 25 0.19 15.61 -14.09
CA LEU A 25 -0.66 14.98 -13.07
C LEU A 25 -1.65 13.97 -13.69
N TYR A 26 -2.40 14.39 -14.72
CA TYR A 26 -3.38 13.47 -15.34
C TYR A 26 -2.72 12.30 -16.09
N ALA A 27 -1.57 12.52 -16.71
CA ALA A 27 -0.81 11.46 -17.36
C ALA A 27 -0.30 10.43 -16.35
N VAL A 28 0.26 10.89 -15.22
CA VAL A 28 0.71 10.03 -14.13
C VAL A 28 -0.47 9.31 -13.49
N TRP A 29 -1.56 10.02 -13.21
CA TRP A 29 -2.77 9.44 -12.62
C TRP A 29 -3.36 8.32 -13.47
N PHE A 30 -3.56 8.57 -14.77
CA PHE A 30 -4.11 7.56 -15.66
C PHE A 30 -3.15 6.39 -15.87
N GLY A 31 -1.85 6.67 -16.01
CA GLY A 31 -0.81 5.64 -16.11
C GLY A 31 -0.75 4.76 -14.86
N GLU A 32 -0.88 5.34 -13.67
CA GLU A 32 -0.93 4.60 -12.40
C GLU A 32 -2.21 3.79 -12.25
N ILE A 33 -3.38 4.26 -12.71
CA ILE A 33 -4.61 3.45 -12.73
C ILE A 33 -4.39 2.18 -13.54
N LEU A 34 -3.89 2.31 -14.77
CA LEU A 34 -3.62 1.16 -15.63
C LEU A 34 -2.61 0.20 -14.99
N ALA A 35 -1.53 0.75 -14.43
CA ALA A 35 -0.51 -0.05 -13.77
C ALA A 35 -1.05 -0.81 -12.55
N LEU A 36 -1.76 -0.13 -11.67
CA LEU A 36 -2.24 -0.72 -10.42
C LEU A 36 -3.39 -1.71 -10.64
N VAL A 37 -4.25 -1.46 -11.62
CA VAL A 37 -5.22 -2.46 -12.09
C VAL A 37 -4.48 -3.69 -12.63
N GLY A 38 -3.46 -3.50 -13.49
CA GLY A 38 -2.65 -4.60 -14.01
C GLY A 38 -1.90 -5.38 -12.90
N PHE A 39 -1.27 -4.69 -11.95
CA PHE A 39 -0.59 -5.36 -10.84
C PHE A 39 -1.54 -6.14 -9.92
N SER A 40 -2.74 -5.62 -9.68
CA SER A 40 -3.69 -6.25 -8.76
C SER A 40 -4.49 -7.37 -9.42
N SER A 41 -4.59 -7.38 -10.75
CA SER A 41 -5.42 -8.35 -11.49
C SER A 41 -5.03 -9.81 -11.26
N ARG A 42 -3.74 -10.08 -11.00
CA ARG A 42 -3.26 -11.46 -10.78
C ARG A 42 -3.65 -12.03 -9.41
N VAL A 43 -4.03 -11.20 -8.45
CA VAL A 43 -4.27 -11.64 -7.06
C VAL A 43 -5.32 -12.75 -6.96
N PRO A 44 -6.49 -12.66 -7.64
CA PRO A 44 -7.52 -13.67 -7.51
C PRO A 44 -7.18 -15.00 -8.18
N PHE A 45 -6.36 -15.00 -9.22
CA PHE A 45 -6.12 -16.21 -10.02
C PHE A 45 -4.72 -16.82 -9.87
N LEU A 46 -3.79 -16.17 -9.18
CA LEU A 46 -2.44 -16.69 -8.99
C LEU A 46 -2.41 -18.10 -8.36
N PRO A 47 -3.20 -18.40 -7.32
CA PRO A 47 -3.24 -19.76 -6.77
C PRO A 47 -3.76 -20.79 -7.77
N PHE A 48 -4.76 -20.46 -8.58
CA PHE A 48 -5.34 -21.37 -9.57
C PHE A 48 -4.36 -21.65 -10.71
N PHE A 49 -3.62 -20.62 -11.16
CA PHE A 49 -2.57 -20.81 -12.15
C PHE A 49 -1.44 -21.72 -11.66
N LEU A 50 -1.14 -21.75 -10.37
CA LEU A 50 -0.21 -22.72 -9.80
C LEU A 50 -0.70 -24.16 -9.93
N GLY A 51 -2.04 -24.38 -9.86
CA GLY A 51 -2.66 -25.64 -10.18
C GLY A 51 -2.37 -26.08 -11.63
N ASP A 52 -2.53 -25.16 -12.59
CA ASP A 52 -2.22 -25.40 -14.01
C ASP A 52 -0.72 -25.70 -14.24
N LEU A 53 0.15 -25.21 -13.36
CA LEU A 53 1.60 -25.48 -13.40
C LEU A 53 2.02 -26.77 -12.66
N GLY A 54 1.04 -27.60 -12.25
CA GLY A 54 1.27 -28.90 -11.65
C GLY A 54 1.32 -28.94 -10.13
N VAL A 55 0.97 -27.85 -9.43
CA VAL A 55 0.79 -27.83 -7.97
C VAL A 55 -0.65 -28.23 -7.66
N THR A 56 -0.91 -29.54 -7.55
CA THR A 56 -2.28 -30.05 -7.47
C THR A 56 -2.90 -30.00 -6.07
N ASP A 57 -2.09 -29.87 -5.04
CA ASP A 57 -2.56 -29.81 -3.65
C ASP A 57 -2.78 -28.34 -3.20
N VAL A 58 -3.87 -28.10 -2.50
CA VAL A 58 -4.26 -26.77 -1.99
C VAL A 58 -3.19 -26.18 -1.05
N ALA A 59 -2.53 -27.04 -0.26
CA ALA A 59 -1.46 -26.60 0.64
C ALA A 59 -0.26 -26.05 -0.16
N GLY A 60 0.19 -26.75 -1.20
CA GLY A 60 1.24 -26.29 -2.11
C GLY A 60 0.88 -25.00 -2.84
N GLN A 61 -0.34 -24.89 -3.37
CA GLN A 61 -0.83 -23.65 -4.00
C GLN A 61 -0.80 -22.46 -3.02
N THR A 62 -1.22 -22.69 -1.79
CA THR A 62 -1.21 -21.67 -0.73
C THR A 62 0.21 -21.23 -0.39
N LEU A 63 1.13 -22.19 -0.18
CA LEU A 63 2.53 -21.91 0.17
C LEU A 63 3.28 -21.22 -0.96
N TRP A 64 3.13 -21.69 -2.21
CA TRP A 64 3.73 -21.05 -3.37
C TRP A 64 3.19 -19.63 -3.59
N SER A 65 1.88 -19.41 -3.48
CA SER A 65 1.28 -18.07 -3.58
C SER A 65 1.79 -17.13 -2.49
N GLY A 66 1.90 -17.64 -1.26
CA GLY A 66 2.50 -16.92 -0.14
C GLY A 66 3.95 -16.54 -0.42
N ALA A 67 4.77 -17.50 -0.86
CA ALA A 67 6.19 -17.29 -1.18
C ALA A 67 6.39 -16.28 -2.33
N ILE A 68 5.62 -16.41 -3.42
CA ILE A 68 5.67 -15.51 -4.58
C ILE A 68 5.33 -14.07 -4.17
N ASN A 69 4.27 -13.87 -3.39
CA ASN A 69 3.88 -12.53 -2.93
C ASN A 69 4.91 -11.95 -1.96
N ALA A 70 5.41 -12.75 -1.01
CA ALA A 70 6.45 -12.33 -0.08
C ALA A 70 7.76 -11.98 -0.78
N ALA A 71 8.21 -12.79 -1.73
CA ALA A 71 9.44 -12.55 -2.49
C ALA A 71 9.41 -11.21 -3.24
N GLY A 72 8.27 -10.88 -3.87
CA GLY A 72 8.09 -9.58 -4.51
C GLY A 72 8.14 -8.41 -3.53
N ALA A 73 7.49 -8.55 -2.37
CA ALA A 73 7.52 -7.53 -1.33
C ALA A 73 8.93 -7.33 -0.74
N ALA A 74 9.67 -8.42 -0.50
CA ALA A 74 11.06 -8.37 -0.04
C ALA A 74 11.97 -7.69 -1.08
N ALA A 75 11.87 -8.07 -2.35
CA ALA A 75 12.65 -7.47 -3.42
C ALA A 75 12.40 -5.96 -3.53
N LEU A 76 11.15 -5.52 -3.47
CA LEU A 76 10.77 -4.11 -3.45
C LEU A 76 11.37 -3.38 -2.23
N ALA A 77 11.26 -3.96 -1.04
CA ALA A 77 11.79 -3.35 0.19
C ALA A 77 13.31 -3.17 0.13
N ILE A 78 14.04 -4.19 -0.36
CA ILE A 78 15.50 -4.16 -0.48
C ILE A 78 15.95 -3.15 -1.54
N THR A 79 15.26 -3.06 -2.67
CA THR A 79 15.70 -2.20 -3.79
C THR A 79 15.17 -0.76 -3.71
N SER A 80 14.11 -0.51 -2.92
CA SER A 80 13.49 0.81 -2.79
C SER A 80 14.47 1.95 -2.42
N PRO A 81 15.41 1.79 -1.45
CA PRO A 81 16.38 2.83 -1.14
C PRO A 81 17.33 3.15 -2.30
N LEU A 82 17.72 2.13 -3.07
CA LEU A 82 18.56 2.30 -4.26
C LEU A 82 17.85 3.16 -5.30
N TRP A 83 16.57 2.86 -5.55
CA TRP A 83 15.78 3.62 -6.52
C TRP A 83 15.49 5.06 -6.08
N GLY A 84 15.37 5.29 -4.77
CA GLY A 84 15.30 6.65 -4.22
C GLY A 84 16.55 7.47 -4.56
N ILE A 85 17.74 6.90 -4.34
CA ILE A 85 19.03 7.56 -4.67
C ILE A 85 19.14 7.82 -6.19
N LEU A 86 18.70 6.86 -7.01
CA LEU A 86 18.73 7.03 -8.46
C LEU A 86 17.70 8.07 -8.93
N ALA A 87 16.54 8.16 -8.28
CA ALA A 87 15.54 9.20 -8.57
C ALA A 87 16.07 10.61 -8.34
N ASP A 88 16.86 10.80 -7.28
CA ASP A 88 17.50 12.10 -7.00
C ASP A 88 18.63 12.42 -7.98
N ARG A 89 19.21 11.42 -8.65
CA ARG A 89 20.30 11.58 -9.63
C ARG A 89 19.83 11.74 -11.06
N TYR A 90 18.82 10.98 -11.47
CA TYR A 90 18.37 10.83 -12.86
C TYR A 90 16.97 11.38 -13.12
N GLY A 91 16.26 11.78 -12.07
CA GLY A 91 14.88 12.26 -12.17
C GLY A 91 13.85 11.20 -11.78
N ARG A 92 12.63 11.66 -11.51
CA ARG A 92 11.52 10.85 -11.03
C ARG A 92 10.72 10.18 -12.15
N LYS A 93 10.60 10.88 -13.31
CA LYS A 93 9.95 10.33 -14.51
C LYS A 93 10.65 9.07 -15.03
N PRO A 94 11.98 9.01 -15.21
CA PRO A 94 12.66 7.78 -15.60
C PRO A 94 12.46 6.62 -14.60
N MET A 95 12.40 6.92 -13.29
CA MET A 95 12.15 5.90 -12.27
C MET A 95 10.72 5.36 -12.33
N LEU A 96 9.74 6.21 -12.60
CA LEU A 96 8.35 5.78 -12.83
C LEU A 96 8.25 4.92 -14.09
N MET A 97 8.84 5.37 -15.20
CA MET A 97 8.85 4.61 -16.48
C MET A 97 9.53 3.24 -16.33
N ARG A 98 10.65 3.16 -15.59
CA ARG A 98 11.28 1.88 -15.26
C ARG A 98 10.31 0.92 -14.58
N GLY A 99 9.57 1.40 -13.55
CA GLY A 99 8.61 0.58 -12.82
C GLY A 99 7.47 0.09 -13.71
N LEU A 100 6.97 0.95 -14.61
CA LEU A 100 5.89 0.63 -15.53
C LEU A 100 6.34 -0.37 -16.62
N PHE A 101 7.42 -0.08 -17.35
CA PHE A 101 7.92 -0.96 -18.42
C PHE A 101 8.58 -2.23 -17.88
N GLY A 102 9.36 -2.13 -16.79
CA GLY A 102 9.94 -3.30 -16.14
C GLY A 102 8.87 -4.23 -15.57
N GLY A 103 7.83 -3.66 -14.94
CA GLY A 103 6.66 -4.40 -14.51
C GLY A 103 5.90 -5.04 -15.67
N ALA A 104 5.68 -4.30 -16.76
CA ALA A 104 5.02 -4.80 -17.97
C ALA A 104 5.73 -6.04 -18.54
N ILE A 105 7.06 -5.98 -18.68
CA ILE A 105 7.87 -7.11 -19.17
C ILE A 105 7.74 -8.31 -18.23
N CYS A 106 7.95 -8.12 -16.91
CA CYS A 106 7.89 -9.21 -15.95
C CYS A 106 6.51 -9.87 -15.90
N VAL A 107 5.44 -9.06 -15.86
CA VAL A 107 4.06 -9.57 -15.79
C VAL A 107 3.68 -10.30 -17.08
N THR A 108 4.07 -9.78 -18.25
CA THR A 108 3.86 -10.46 -19.54
C THR A 108 4.59 -11.80 -19.58
N LEU A 109 5.84 -11.86 -19.11
CA LEU A 109 6.64 -13.09 -19.05
C LEU A 109 6.05 -14.12 -18.09
N MET A 110 5.35 -13.71 -17.01
CA MET A 110 4.65 -14.65 -16.13
C MET A 110 3.60 -15.48 -16.88
N GLY A 111 2.98 -14.94 -17.94
CA GLY A 111 2.04 -15.67 -18.79
C GLY A 111 2.68 -16.82 -19.61
N PHE A 112 4.00 -16.83 -19.75
CA PHE A 112 4.76 -17.91 -20.41
C PHE A 112 5.35 -18.93 -19.42
N ALA A 113 5.14 -18.73 -18.11
CA ALA A 113 5.66 -19.64 -17.10
C ALA A 113 5.11 -21.05 -17.27
N THR A 114 5.98 -22.04 -17.09
CA THR A 114 5.69 -23.47 -17.15
C THR A 114 5.98 -24.19 -15.83
N ALA A 115 6.51 -23.46 -14.84
CA ALA A 115 6.81 -23.99 -13.53
C ALA A 115 6.68 -22.90 -12.44
N PRO A 116 6.30 -23.25 -11.19
CA PRO A 116 6.11 -22.30 -10.09
C PRO A 116 7.35 -21.45 -9.76
N TRP A 117 8.54 -22.02 -9.84
CA TRP A 117 9.80 -21.30 -9.57
C TRP A 117 10.06 -20.15 -10.55
N GLN A 118 9.58 -20.26 -11.80
CA GLN A 118 9.67 -19.18 -12.80
C GLN A 118 8.82 -17.98 -12.39
N LEU A 119 7.62 -18.23 -11.86
CA LEU A 119 6.77 -17.16 -11.30
C LEU A 119 7.45 -16.49 -10.09
N LEU A 120 8.08 -17.30 -9.22
CA LEU A 120 8.84 -16.76 -8.08
C LEU A 120 9.99 -15.86 -8.55
N ALA A 121 10.81 -16.33 -9.51
CA ALA A 121 11.91 -15.56 -10.04
C ALA A 121 11.44 -14.25 -10.71
N LEU A 122 10.43 -14.33 -11.59
CA LEU A 122 9.84 -13.16 -12.24
C LEU A 122 9.22 -12.20 -11.23
N ARG A 123 8.67 -12.69 -10.11
CA ARG A 123 8.12 -11.87 -9.05
C ARG A 123 9.19 -11.11 -8.28
N VAL A 124 10.37 -11.74 -8.05
CA VAL A 124 11.54 -11.06 -7.48
C VAL A 124 12.01 -9.94 -8.42
N PHE A 125 12.13 -10.23 -9.72
CA PHE A 125 12.51 -9.20 -10.70
C PHE A 125 11.48 -8.07 -10.76
N GLU A 126 10.19 -8.39 -10.85
CA GLU A 126 9.12 -7.40 -10.81
C GLU A 126 9.20 -6.54 -9.55
N GLY A 127 9.28 -7.16 -8.37
CA GLY A 127 9.40 -6.45 -7.10
C GLY A 127 10.60 -5.51 -7.07
N SER A 128 11.75 -5.95 -7.61
CA SER A 128 12.96 -5.12 -7.70
C SER A 128 12.81 -3.93 -8.66
N MET A 129 11.95 -4.05 -9.69
CA MET A 129 11.75 -2.99 -10.70
C MET A 129 10.59 -2.07 -10.38
N THR A 130 9.64 -2.46 -9.52
CA THR A 130 8.42 -1.67 -9.23
C THR A 130 8.67 -0.54 -8.22
N GLY A 131 7.60 -0.05 -7.59
CA GLY A 131 7.65 1.13 -6.72
C GLY A 131 7.10 2.37 -7.43
N THR A 132 6.16 2.15 -8.36
CA THR A 132 5.56 3.19 -9.22
C THR A 132 4.83 4.24 -8.40
N VAL A 133 4.06 3.86 -7.37
CA VAL A 133 3.30 4.78 -6.52
C VAL A 133 4.20 5.83 -5.85
N ALA A 134 5.36 5.41 -5.32
CA ALA A 134 6.31 6.34 -4.69
C ALA A 134 6.94 7.28 -5.72
N ALA A 135 7.30 6.75 -6.90
CA ALA A 135 7.86 7.54 -7.99
C ALA A 135 6.82 8.53 -8.56
N ALA A 136 5.58 8.10 -8.73
CA ALA A 136 4.45 8.92 -9.16
C ALA A 136 4.18 10.06 -8.16
N ALA A 137 4.08 9.74 -6.88
CA ALA A 137 3.89 10.74 -5.83
C ALA A 137 5.04 11.76 -5.79
N ALA A 138 6.29 11.30 -5.93
CA ALA A 138 7.46 12.19 -5.97
C ALA A 138 7.46 13.08 -7.22
N LEU A 139 7.13 12.54 -8.41
CA LEU A 139 7.04 13.33 -9.66
C LEU A 139 5.94 14.39 -9.57
N VAL A 140 4.77 14.01 -9.06
CA VAL A 140 3.64 14.95 -8.88
C VAL A 140 3.98 16.00 -7.83
N ALA A 141 4.59 15.62 -6.70
CA ALA A 141 4.96 16.54 -5.63
C ALA A 141 5.96 17.61 -6.07
N THR A 142 6.83 17.30 -7.03
CA THR A 142 7.79 18.29 -7.56
C THR A 142 7.26 19.12 -8.72
N SER A 143 6.16 18.71 -9.33
CA SER A 143 5.55 19.41 -10.47
C SER A 143 4.41 20.33 -10.06
N ALA A 144 3.60 19.92 -9.07
CA ALA A 144 2.39 20.63 -8.66
C ALA A 144 2.67 21.88 -7.82
N PRO A 145 1.85 22.94 -7.95
CA PRO A 145 1.90 24.12 -7.10
C PRO A 145 1.67 23.75 -5.63
N ARG A 146 2.36 24.43 -4.70
CA ARG A 146 2.20 24.18 -3.25
C ARG A 146 0.74 24.21 -2.79
N ARG A 147 -0.05 25.17 -3.29
CA ARG A 147 -1.47 25.31 -2.95
C ARG A 147 -2.35 24.13 -3.40
N ARG A 148 -1.91 23.35 -4.40
CA ARG A 148 -2.65 22.22 -4.95
C ARG A 148 -2.01 20.85 -4.66
N MET A 149 -0.97 20.83 -3.83
CA MET A 149 -0.22 19.62 -3.50
C MET A 149 -1.13 18.52 -2.93
N GLY A 150 -2.01 18.87 -1.98
CA GLY A 150 -2.96 17.92 -1.40
C GLY A 150 -3.90 17.31 -2.43
N TYR A 151 -4.41 18.13 -3.36
CA TYR A 151 -5.24 17.64 -4.48
C TYR A 151 -4.44 16.68 -5.37
N ALA A 152 -3.23 17.06 -5.74
CA ALA A 152 -2.40 16.30 -6.67
C ALA A 152 -1.99 14.92 -6.09
N LEU A 153 -1.58 14.88 -4.82
CA LEU A 153 -1.27 13.61 -4.14
C LEU A 153 -2.53 12.78 -3.88
N GLY A 154 -3.67 13.43 -3.60
CA GLY A 154 -4.97 12.77 -3.50
C GLY A 154 -5.37 12.06 -4.80
N MET A 155 -5.11 12.67 -5.96
CA MET A 155 -5.32 12.02 -7.26
C MET A 155 -4.48 10.76 -7.43
N VAL A 156 -3.19 10.78 -7.05
CA VAL A 156 -2.35 9.56 -7.08
C VAL A 156 -2.94 8.48 -6.17
N GLN A 157 -3.47 8.87 -5.00
CA GLN A 157 -4.10 7.91 -4.08
C GLN A 157 -5.39 7.31 -4.65
N THR A 158 -6.17 8.05 -5.45
CA THR A 158 -7.36 7.48 -6.12
C THR A 158 -6.98 6.40 -7.13
N ALA A 159 -5.81 6.48 -7.77
CA ALA A 159 -5.30 5.42 -8.64
C ALA A 159 -5.02 4.13 -7.85
N VAL A 160 -4.48 4.24 -6.63
CA VAL A 160 -4.26 3.07 -5.74
C VAL A 160 -5.57 2.38 -5.42
N PHE A 161 -6.61 3.15 -5.10
CA PHE A 161 -7.93 2.58 -4.82
C PHE A 161 -8.58 1.97 -6.06
N ALA A 162 -8.45 2.62 -7.22
CA ALA A 162 -8.95 2.07 -8.48
C ALA A 162 -8.29 0.72 -8.81
N GLY A 163 -6.97 0.61 -8.58
CA GLY A 163 -6.24 -0.65 -8.73
C GLY A 163 -6.73 -1.74 -7.78
N ALA A 164 -6.90 -1.39 -6.50
CA ALA A 164 -7.36 -2.34 -5.48
C ALA A 164 -8.79 -2.82 -5.72
N ALA A 165 -9.66 -1.97 -6.28
CA ALA A 165 -11.05 -2.30 -6.57
C ALA A 165 -11.21 -3.01 -7.92
N GLY A 166 -10.66 -2.43 -8.99
CA GLY A 166 -10.88 -2.88 -10.37
C GLY A 166 -9.96 -4.01 -10.80
N GLY A 167 -8.73 -4.05 -10.27
CA GLY A 167 -7.73 -5.04 -10.68
C GLY A 167 -8.19 -6.48 -10.44
N PRO A 168 -8.53 -6.87 -9.20
CA PRO A 168 -8.96 -8.24 -8.92
C PRO A 168 -10.20 -8.64 -9.72
N LEU A 169 -11.19 -7.76 -9.88
CA LEU A 169 -12.38 -8.04 -10.66
C LEU A 169 -12.05 -8.30 -12.12
N LEU A 170 -11.30 -7.39 -12.77
CA LEU A 170 -10.90 -7.56 -14.16
C LEU A 170 -10.03 -8.80 -14.37
N GLY A 171 -9.11 -9.06 -13.44
CA GLY A 171 -8.24 -10.22 -13.50
C GLY A 171 -8.99 -11.54 -13.42
N GLY A 172 -9.97 -11.64 -12.50
CA GLY A 172 -10.84 -12.82 -12.38
C GLY A 172 -11.66 -13.06 -13.64
N ILE A 173 -12.34 -12.03 -14.15
CA ILE A 173 -13.14 -12.12 -15.39
C ILE A 173 -12.29 -12.58 -16.57
N ILE A 174 -11.12 -11.98 -16.78
CA ILE A 174 -10.26 -12.34 -17.91
C ILE A 174 -9.71 -13.77 -17.75
N TYR A 175 -9.40 -14.17 -16.52
CA TYR A 175 -8.95 -15.52 -16.24
C TYR A 175 -10.01 -16.56 -16.59
N ASP A 176 -11.24 -16.41 -16.10
CA ASP A 176 -12.34 -17.36 -16.34
C ASP A 176 -12.75 -17.39 -17.82
N TRP A 177 -12.68 -16.24 -18.52
CA TRP A 177 -13.07 -16.16 -19.94
C TRP A 177 -12.00 -16.61 -20.91
N ALA A 178 -10.73 -16.26 -20.69
CA ALA A 178 -9.64 -16.41 -21.67
C ALA A 178 -8.41 -17.17 -21.12
N GLY A 179 -8.46 -17.58 -19.86
CA GLY A 179 -7.40 -18.32 -19.19
C GLY A 179 -6.27 -17.46 -18.60
N PRO A 180 -5.38 -18.09 -17.80
CA PRO A 180 -4.36 -17.39 -17.01
C PRO A 180 -3.35 -16.65 -17.87
N ARG A 181 -2.93 -17.21 -18.99
CA ARG A 181 -1.92 -16.60 -19.86
C ARG A 181 -2.39 -15.27 -20.42
N VAL A 182 -3.64 -15.23 -20.92
CA VAL A 182 -4.25 -14.01 -21.44
C VAL A 182 -4.41 -12.97 -20.35
N ALA A 183 -4.79 -13.38 -19.14
CA ALA A 183 -4.91 -12.48 -17.99
C ALA A 183 -3.57 -11.78 -17.67
N PHE A 184 -2.44 -12.51 -17.68
CA PHE A 184 -1.10 -11.93 -17.53
C PHE A 184 -0.73 -10.99 -18.68
N TRP A 185 -1.03 -11.36 -19.93
CA TRP A 185 -0.69 -10.52 -21.10
C TRP A 185 -1.51 -9.22 -21.11
N VAL A 186 -2.79 -9.29 -20.77
CA VAL A 186 -3.63 -8.08 -20.64
C VAL A 186 -3.10 -7.20 -19.50
N ALA A 187 -2.77 -7.79 -18.36
CA ALA A 187 -2.17 -7.05 -17.24
C ALA A 187 -0.86 -6.37 -17.63
N GLY A 188 0.04 -7.09 -18.30
CA GLY A 188 1.29 -6.54 -18.85
C GLY A 188 1.06 -5.45 -19.89
N GLY A 189 0.07 -5.63 -20.77
CA GLY A 189 -0.37 -4.62 -21.75
C GLY A 189 -0.88 -3.34 -21.09
N MET A 190 -1.63 -3.45 -20.00
CA MET A 190 -2.10 -2.29 -19.22
C MET A 190 -0.93 -1.51 -18.61
N LEU A 191 0.05 -2.20 -18.02
CA LEU A 191 1.26 -1.57 -17.50
C LEU A 191 2.05 -0.87 -18.61
N PHE A 192 2.21 -1.53 -19.75
CA PHE A 192 2.89 -0.97 -20.91
C PHE A 192 2.18 0.29 -21.42
N ALA A 193 0.85 0.23 -21.59
CA ALA A 193 0.04 1.38 -21.99
C ALA A 193 0.17 2.55 -21.00
N GLY A 194 0.14 2.26 -19.69
CA GLY A 194 0.40 3.25 -18.65
C GLY A 194 1.79 3.89 -18.78
N GLY A 195 2.81 3.07 -19.05
CA GLY A 195 4.18 3.54 -19.36
C GLY A 195 4.25 4.46 -20.56
N VAL A 196 3.57 4.12 -21.65
CA VAL A 196 3.48 4.93 -22.87
C VAL A 196 2.79 6.27 -22.59
N VAL A 197 1.68 6.27 -21.86
CA VAL A 197 0.98 7.50 -21.47
C VAL A 197 1.90 8.43 -20.68
N VAL A 198 2.60 7.90 -19.67
CA VAL A 198 3.56 8.68 -18.87
C VAL A 198 4.73 9.17 -19.73
N ALA A 199 5.26 8.33 -20.62
CA ALA A 199 6.37 8.67 -21.50
C ALA A 199 6.04 9.88 -22.41
N LEU A 200 4.86 9.85 -23.03
CA LEU A 200 4.44 10.84 -24.03
C LEU A 200 3.91 12.14 -23.42
N PHE A 201 3.17 12.05 -22.30
CA PHE A 201 2.40 13.17 -21.78
C PHE A 201 2.95 13.79 -20.50
N ALA A 202 3.64 13.02 -19.64
CA ALA A 202 4.27 13.60 -18.44
C ALA A 202 5.54 14.35 -18.80
N ARG A 203 5.74 15.51 -18.19
CA ARG A 203 6.96 16.31 -18.32
C ARG A 203 7.58 16.49 -16.94
N GLU A 204 8.90 16.40 -16.87
CA GLU A 204 9.68 16.67 -15.67
C GLU A 204 10.74 17.71 -16.01
N HIS A 205 10.76 18.79 -15.25
CA HIS A 205 11.86 19.75 -15.29
C HIS A 205 12.80 19.39 -14.14
N PHE A 206 13.72 18.47 -14.44
CA PHE A 206 14.63 17.93 -13.46
C PHE A 206 15.77 18.89 -13.21
N THR A 207 15.88 19.38 -11.96
CA THR A 207 17.07 20.08 -11.45
C THR A 207 17.81 19.16 -10.51
N ARG A 208 19.08 18.91 -10.80
CA ARG A 208 19.89 18.01 -9.98
C ARG A 208 20.04 18.60 -8.58
N VAL A 209 19.59 17.87 -7.57
CA VAL A 209 19.81 18.28 -6.17
C VAL A 209 21.31 18.18 -5.87
N ALA A 210 21.93 19.29 -5.49
CA ALA A 210 23.31 19.31 -5.05
C ALA A 210 23.46 18.37 -3.84
N ARG A 211 24.48 17.52 -3.84
CA ARG A 211 24.76 16.61 -2.69
C ARG A 211 25.06 17.46 -1.46
N GLU A 212 24.31 17.23 -0.38
CA GLU A 212 24.71 17.74 0.93
C GLU A 212 26.14 17.28 1.26
N PRO A 213 27.00 18.17 1.80
CA PRO A 213 28.32 17.80 2.27
C PRO A 213 28.25 16.65 3.27
N LEU A 214 29.28 15.79 3.26
CA LEU A 214 29.36 14.61 4.16
C LEU A 214 29.23 15.00 5.63
N GLU A 215 29.78 16.15 6.03
CA GLU A 215 29.70 16.70 7.39
C GLU A 215 28.26 17.01 7.85
N ALA A 216 27.43 17.51 6.95
CA ALA A 216 26.00 17.73 7.23
C ALA A 216 25.25 16.39 7.43
N ARG A 217 25.70 15.35 6.77
CA ARG A 217 25.16 13.99 6.84
C ARG A 217 25.53 13.30 8.16
N GLU A 218 26.76 13.45 8.65
CA GLU A 218 27.22 12.92 9.93
C GLU A 218 26.56 13.62 11.12
N GLY A 219 26.41 14.93 11.06
CA GLY A 219 25.68 15.69 12.07
C GLY A 219 24.19 15.35 12.12
N ARG A 220 23.59 14.92 10.99
CA ARG A 220 22.22 14.44 10.90
C ARG A 220 22.05 13.06 11.57
N TRP A 221 23.01 12.15 11.39
CA TRP A 221 23.02 10.84 12.06
C TRP A 221 23.23 10.95 13.58
N GLN A 222 24.08 11.88 14.02
CA GLN A 222 24.28 12.15 15.46
C GLN A 222 23.02 12.76 16.10
N ARG A 223 22.33 13.69 15.43
CA ARG A 223 21.03 14.23 15.88
C ARG A 223 19.94 13.17 15.90
N LEU A 224 19.90 12.24 14.95
CA LEU A 224 18.98 11.10 14.94
C LEU A 224 19.22 10.16 16.13
N ARG A 225 20.48 9.89 16.47
CA ARG A 225 20.85 9.06 17.64
C ARG A 225 20.54 9.75 18.98
N ALA A 226 20.81 11.02 19.10
CA ALA A 226 20.55 11.79 20.34
C ALA A 226 19.06 11.91 20.70
N SER A 227 18.17 11.56 19.80
CA SER A 227 16.72 11.72 19.92
C SER A 227 15.94 10.43 19.92
N SER A 228 16.56 9.30 20.18
CA SER A 228 15.91 7.98 20.22
C SER A 228 14.81 7.86 21.29
N ALA A 229 14.83 8.67 22.33
CA ALA A 229 13.82 8.66 23.40
C ALA A 229 12.39 8.89 22.88
N PHE A 230 12.21 9.73 21.83
CA PHE A 230 10.91 9.98 21.22
C PHE A 230 10.38 8.76 20.43
N LEU A 231 11.26 8.02 19.73
CA LEU A 231 10.92 6.80 18.99
C LEU A 231 10.44 5.67 19.92
N VAL A 232 10.81 5.74 21.19
CA VAL A 232 10.53 4.74 22.22
C VAL A 232 9.27 5.10 23.03
N SER A 233 8.54 6.19 22.68
CA SER A 233 7.26 6.45 23.34
C SER A 233 6.27 5.30 23.07
N ALA A 234 5.52 4.89 24.12
CA ALA A 234 4.58 3.79 24.01
C ALA A 234 3.55 4.03 22.89
N ALA A 235 3.12 5.26 22.69
CA ALA A 235 2.19 5.65 21.63
C ALA A 235 2.79 5.45 20.23
N MET A 236 4.05 5.84 20.00
CA MET A 236 4.70 5.66 18.70
C MET A 236 4.95 4.20 18.39
N LEU A 237 5.42 3.42 19.38
CA LEU A 237 5.65 1.98 19.23
C LEU A 237 4.35 1.22 18.90
N THR A 238 3.25 1.57 19.56
CA THR A 238 1.94 0.95 19.28
C THR A 238 1.38 1.34 17.91
N LEU A 239 1.59 2.57 17.44
CA LEU A 239 1.24 2.98 16.09
C LEU A 239 2.07 2.24 15.04
N PHE A 240 3.36 2.06 15.25
CA PHE A 240 4.23 1.28 14.39
C PHE A 240 3.81 -0.20 14.35
N ALA A 241 3.50 -0.79 15.51
CA ALA A 241 2.96 -2.14 15.59
C ALA A 241 1.62 -2.26 14.86
N ALA A 242 0.73 -1.28 14.99
CA ALA A 242 -0.55 -1.28 14.29
C ALA A 242 -0.37 -1.23 12.78
N ILE A 243 0.49 -0.35 12.25
CA ILE A 243 0.78 -0.26 10.82
C ILE A 243 1.36 -1.57 10.28
N PHE A 244 2.30 -2.19 11.01
CA PHE A 244 2.86 -3.49 10.66
C PHE A 244 1.79 -4.58 10.64
N VAL A 245 0.98 -4.72 11.72
CA VAL A 245 -0.04 -5.77 11.86
C VAL A 245 -1.15 -5.61 10.81
N VAL A 246 -1.66 -4.39 10.61
CA VAL A 246 -2.67 -4.11 9.59
C VAL A 246 -2.17 -4.51 8.21
N ARG A 247 -0.94 -4.14 7.86
CA ARG A 247 -0.35 -4.49 6.57
C ARG A 247 -0.09 -5.98 6.44
N MET A 248 0.41 -6.61 7.49
CA MET A 248 0.68 -8.05 7.55
C MET A 248 -0.61 -8.85 7.32
N ILE A 249 -1.70 -8.54 8.04
CA ILE A 249 -2.98 -9.22 7.89
C ILE A 249 -3.55 -9.01 6.48
N ALA A 250 -3.56 -7.77 5.97
CA ALA A 250 -4.06 -7.48 4.63
C ALA A 250 -3.33 -8.27 3.54
N MET A 251 -2.01 -8.45 3.68
CA MET A 251 -1.21 -9.22 2.73
C MET A 251 -1.32 -10.74 2.94
N ALA A 252 -1.54 -11.19 4.18
CA ALA A 252 -1.79 -12.59 4.49
C ALA A 252 -3.07 -13.12 3.81
N MET A 253 -4.10 -12.28 3.71
CA MET A 253 -5.38 -12.66 3.10
C MET A 253 -5.33 -12.80 1.57
N GLN A 254 -4.34 -12.22 0.88
CA GLN A 254 -4.26 -12.26 -0.58
C GLN A 254 -4.20 -13.67 -1.17
N PRO A 255 -3.34 -14.59 -0.71
CA PRO A 255 -3.33 -15.97 -1.22
C PRO A 255 -4.49 -16.82 -0.69
N ILE A 256 -5.10 -16.44 0.44
CA ILE A 256 -6.10 -17.23 1.16
C ILE A 256 -7.50 -17.06 0.57
N ILE A 257 -7.91 -15.82 0.32
CA ILE A 257 -9.27 -15.51 -0.13
C ILE A 257 -9.66 -16.27 -1.40
N PRO A 258 -8.83 -16.31 -2.48
CA PRO A 258 -9.20 -17.05 -3.68
C PRO A 258 -9.43 -18.54 -3.44
N LEU A 259 -8.52 -19.20 -2.72
CA LEU A 259 -8.62 -20.63 -2.41
C LEU A 259 -9.78 -20.93 -1.44
N PHE A 260 -10.09 -20.00 -0.53
CA PHE A 260 -11.25 -20.16 0.34
C PHE A 260 -12.57 -19.97 -0.44
N VAL A 261 -12.60 -19.08 -1.44
CA VAL A 261 -13.74 -18.94 -2.37
C VAL A 261 -13.95 -20.24 -3.16
N GLU A 262 -12.90 -20.86 -3.67
CA GLU A 262 -12.93 -22.15 -4.33
C GLU A 262 -13.51 -23.25 -3.40
N GLN A 263 -13.06 -23.30 -2.16
CA GLN A 263 -13.59 -24.24 -1.15
C GLN A 263 -15.08 -24.02 -0.86
N LEU A 264 -15.57 -22.75 -0.91
CA LEU A 264 -16.99 -22.43 -0.69
C LEU A 264 -17.88 -22.68 -1.91
N SER A 265 -17.29 -22.84 -3.10
CA SER A 265 -18.01 -23.03 -4.37
C SER A 265 -17.20 -23.91 -5.32
N PRO A 266 -17.00 -25.21 -4.99
CA PRO A 266 -16.11 -26.10 -5.76
C PRO A 266 -16.62 -26.36 -7.20
N ASP A 267 -17.92 -26.25 -7.43
CA ASP A 267 -18.54 -26.52 -8.73
C ASP A 267 -18.71 -25.24 -9.59
N SER A 268 -18.20 -24.08 -9.16
CA SER A 268 -18.34 -22.83 -9.88
C SER A 268 -17.35 -22.78 -11.05
N ALA A 269 -17.85 -22.49 -12.26
CA ALA A 269 -16.99 -22.25 -13.41
C ALA A 269 -16.26 -20.90 -13.35
N ASP A 270 -16.78 -19.94 -12.56
CA ASP A 270 -16.31 -18.54 -12.50
C ASP A 270 -15.63 -18.23 -11.16
N VAL A 271 -14.82 -19.17 -10.63
CA VAL A 271 -14.21 -19.05 -9.29
C VAL A 271 -13.29 -17.82 -9.19
N ALA A 272 -12.50 -17.53 -10.22
CA ALA A 272 -11.60 -16.40 -10.19
C ALA A 272 -12.34 -15.05 -10.27
N THR A 273 -13.44 -14.99 -11.02
CA THR A 273 -14.34 -13.82 -11.05
C THR A 273 -14.96 -13.57 -9.68
N VAL A 274 -15.47 -14.62 -9.03
CA VAL A 274 -16.07 -14.51 -7.69
C VAL A 274 -15.02 -14.08 -6.66
N ALA A 275 -13.81 -14.65 -6.70
CA ALA A 275 -12.70 -14.20 -5.87
C ALA A 275 -12.32 -12.73 -6.14
N GLY A 276 -12.34 -12.34 -7.40
CA GLY A 276 -12.14 -10.96 -7.84
C GLY A 276 -13.19 -9.99 -7.28
N ILE A 277 -14.47 -10.40 -7.25
CA ILE A 277 -15.57 -9.63 -6.64
C ILE A 277 -15.34 -9.48 -5.13
N VAL A 278 -15.00 -10.57 -4.44
CA VAL A 278 -14.74 -10.57 -3.00
C VAL A 278 -13.61 -9.59 -2.63
N LEU A 279 -12.49 -9.65 -3.36
CA LEU A 279 -11.35 -8.77 -3.14
C LEU A 279 -11.64 -7.32 -3.58
N GLY A 280 -12.30 -7.16 -4.72
CA GLY A 280 -12.67 -5.86 -5.27
C GLY A 280 -13.67 -5.09 -4.40
N ALA A 281 -14.59 -5.80 -3.73
CA ALA A 281 -15.56 -5.21 -2.82
C ALA A 281 -14.85 -4.44 -1.68
N ALA A 282 -13.82 -5.01 -1.07
CA ALA A 282 -13.04 -4.35 -0.03
C ALA A 282 -12.30 -3.11 -0.58
N GLY A 283 -11.71 -3.19 -1.76
CA GLY A 283 -11.03 -2.07 -2.42
C GLY A 283 -11.99 -0.92 -2.74
N PHE A 284 -13.14 -1.24 -3.30
CA PHE A 284 -14.15 -0.25 -3.69
C PHE A 284 -14.72 0.50 -2.48
N THR A 285 -15.15 -0.21 -1.45
CA THR A 285 -15.71 0.41 -0.25
C THR A 285 -14.65 1.17 0.55
N SER A 286 -13.38 0.70 0.57
CA SER A 286 -12.27 1.43 1.18
C SER A 286 -12.00 2.76 0.49
N ALA A 287 -12.09 2.81 -0.84
CA ALA A 287 -11.95 4.04 -1.61
C ALA A 287 -12.99 5.10 -1.23
N LEU A 288 -14.27 4.69 -1.15
CA LEU A 288 -15.36 5.57 -0.74
C LEU A 288 -15.23 6.03 0.71
N ALA A 289 -14.88 5.11 1.59
CA ALA A 289 -14.78 5.35 3.03
C ALA A 289 -13.58 6.23 3.40
N ALA A 290 -12.46 6.14 2.68
CA ALA A 290 -11.24 6.89 3.00
C ALA A 290 -11.46 8.41 3.00
N ALA A 291 -12.20 8.93 2.02
CA ALA A 291 -12.53 10.36 1.95
C ALA A 291 -13.45 10.81 3.10
N TYR A 292 -14.38 9.95 3.51
CA TYR A 292 -15.29 10.22 4.62
C TYR A 292 -14.57 10.17 5.96
N PHE A 293 -13.80 9.11 6.22
CA PHE A 293 -13.08 8.94 7.50
C PHE A 293 -11.91 9.92 7.66
N GLY A 294 -11.30 10.38 6.58
CA GLY A 294 -10.34 11.49 6.64
C GLY A 294 -10.97 12.75 7.26
N ARG A 295 -12.11 13.20 6.72
CA ARG A 295 -12.84 14.36 7.24
C ARG A 295 -13.43 14.13 8.65
N LEU A 296 -13.86 12.91 8.92
CA LEU A 296 -14.36 12.54 10.26
C LEU A 296 -13.24 12.59 11.29
N GLY A 297 -12.04 12.12 10.93
CA GLY A 297 -10.86 12.21 11.78
C GLY A 297 -10.47 13.63 12.15
N ASP A 298 -10.60 14.56 11.20
CA ASP A 298 -10.38 15.99 11.47
C ASP A 298 -11.39 16.58 12.47
N ARG A 299 -12.63 16.05 12.51
CA ARG A 299 -13.70 16.55 13.39
C ARG A 299 -13.70 15.91 14.77
N ILE A 300 -13.62 14.59 14.88
CA ILE A 300 -13.77 13.85 16.14
C ILE A 300 -12.44 13.33 16.70
N GLY A 301 -11.34 13.54 15.96
CA GLY A 301 -9.98 13.11 16.28
C GLY A 301 -9.60 11.77 15.62
N HIS A 302 -8.45 11.72 14.97
CA HIS A 302 -7.91 10.55 14.27
C HIS A 302 -7.74 9.33 15.18
N ARG A 303 -7.50 9.53 16.47
CA ARG A 303 -7.39 8.47 17.46
C ARG A 303 -8.67 7.65 17.60
N ARG A 304 -9.83 8.33 17.69
CA ARG A 304 -11.14 7.65 17.81
C ARG A 304 -11.46 6.88 16.54
N VAL A 305 -11.18 7.49 15.38
CA VAL A 305 -11.40 6.86 14.09
C VAL A 305 -10.50 5.64 13.92
N LEU A 306 -9.21 5.73 14.25
CA LEU A 306 -8.28 4.60 14.17
C LEU A 306 -8.71 3.45 15.10
N GLY A 307 -9.02 3.76 16.36
CA GLY A 307 -9.47 2.76 17.32
C GLY A 307 -10.75 2.05 16.88
N ALA A 308 -11.76 2.80 16.46
CA ALA A 308 -13.02 2.23 15.94
C ALA A 308 -12.79 1.37 14.68
N ALA A 309 -11.96 1.84 13.75
CA ALA A 309 -11.64 1.11 12.53
C ALA A 309 -10.88 -0.20 12.80
N LEU A 310 -9.94 -0.21 13.75
CA LEU A 310 -9.23 -1.42 14.19
C LEU A 310 -10.17 -2.43 14.85
N VAL A 311 -11.02 -1.97 15.79
CA VAL A 311 -12.02 -2.84 16.45
C VAL A 311 -12.99 -3.42 15.41
N MET A 312 -13.55 -2.58 14.55
CA MET A 312 -14.49 -3.02 13.52
C MET A 312 -13.85 -4.02 12.57
N SER A 313 -12.60 -3.79 12.14
CA SER A 313 -11.86 -4.75 11.31
C SER A 313 -11.67 -6.09 12.01
N GLY A 314 -11.28 -6.08 13.28
CA GLY A 314 -11.12 -7.31 14.06
C GLY A 314 -12.43 -8.09 14.23
N LEU A 315 -13.51 -7.39 14.54
CA LEU A 315 -14.85 -7.99 14.67
C LEU A 315 -15.36 -8.55 13.34
N LEU A 316 -15.04 -7.94 12.20
CA LEU A 316 -15.45 -8.43 10.88
C LEU A 316 -14.66 -9.64 10.39
N TYR A 317 -13.39 -9.79 10.79
CA TYR A 317 -12.62 -11.00 10.45
C TYR A 317 -13.19 -12.26 11.10
N LEU A 318 -13.74 -12.18 12.32
CA LEU A 318 -14.24 -13.35 13.04
C LEU A 318 -15.39 -14.07 12.31
N PRO A 319 -16.48 -13.40 11.87
CA PRO A 319 -17.55 -14.07 11.14
C PRO A 319 -17.13 -14.60 9.76
N MET A 320 -16.06 -14.05 9.13
CA MET A 320 -15.54 -14.60 7.87
C MET A 320 -15.09 -16.05 7.99
N ALA A 321 -14.68 -16.50 9.18
CA ALA A 321 -14.31 -17.87 9.43
C ALA A 321 -15.51 -18.86 9.34
N PHE A 322 -16.73 -18.38 9.49
CA PHE A 322 -17.94 -19.20 9.58
C PHE A 322 -18.87 -19.07 8.38
N VAL A 323 -18.47 -18.33 7.36
CA VAL A 323 -19.26 -18.18 6.13
C VAL A 323 -19.39 -19.51 5.40
N SER A 324 -20.53 -19.72 4.76
CA SER A 324 -20.86 -20.88 3.93
C SER A 324 -21.07 -20.52 2.46
N SER A 325 -20.92 -19.23 2.10
CA SER A 325 -21.11 -18.75 0.73
C SER A 325 -20.09 -17.63 0.41
N PRO A 326 -19.55 -17.60 -0.81
CA PRO A 326 -18.68 -16.52 -1.26
C PRO A 326 -19.35 -15.14 -1.19
N TRP A 327 -20.65 -15.07 -1.34
CA TRP A 327 -21.41 -13.81 -1.28
C TRP A 327 -21.46 -13.22 0.13
N HIS A 328 -21.56 -14.07 1.16
CA HIS A 328 -21.41 -13.60 2.55
C HIS A 328 -20.00 -13.09 2.80
N LEU A 329 -18.99 -13.77 2.24
CA LEU A 329 -17.60 -13.31 2.32
C LEU A 329 -17.41 -11.97 1.61
N ALA A 330 -18.01 -11.77 0.41
CA ALA A 330 -17.97 -10.50 -0.33
C ALA A 330 -18.60 -9.35 0.46
N MET A 331 -19.74 -9.60 1.10
CA MET A 331 -20.41 -8.62 1.96
C MET A 331 -19.52 -8.22 3.15
N LEU A 332 -18.96 -9.19 3.85
CA LEU A 332 -18.07 -8.94 4.99
C LEU A 332 -16.77 -8.24 4.55
N GLN A 333 -16.21 -8.60 3.40
CA GLN A 333 -15.06 -7.92 2.81
C GLN A 333 -15.39 -6.48 2.41
N GLY A 334 -16.59 -6.23 1.87
CA GLY A 334 -17.07 -4.89 1.62
C GLY A 334 -17.16 -4.05 2.91
N LEU A 335 -17.71 -4.60 3.99
CA LEU A 335 -17.76 -3.94 5.30
C LEU A 335 -16.36 -3.72 5.89
N LEU A 336 -15.47 -4.71 5.74
CA LEU A 336 -14.06 -4.59 6.13
C LEU A 336 -13.35 -3.45 5.37
N GLY A 337 -13.66 -3.29 4.08
CA GLY A 337 -13.15 -2.18 3.27
C GLY A 337 -13.57 -0.82 3.83
N VAL A 338 -14.81 -0.69 4.31
CA VAL A 338 -15.24 0.55 4.98
C VAL A 338 -14.35 0.85 6.20
N ALA A 339 -14.10 -0.14 7.06
CA ALA A 339 -13.20 0.03 8.19
C ALA A 339 -11.76 0.37 7.74
N ALA A 340 -11.24 -0.35 6.74
CA ALA A 340 -9.90 -0.15 6.20
C ALA A 340 -9.68 1.27 5.63
N GLY A 341 -10.73 1.90 5.08
CA GLY A 341 -10.67 3.29 4.62
C GLY A 341 -10.30 4.30 5.70
N GLY A 342 -10.59 4.00 6.97
CA GLY A 342 -10.21 4.83 8.12
C GLY A 342 -8.83 4.53 8.70
N LEU A 343 -8.26 3.35 8.46
CA LEU A 343 -7.03 2.88 9.12
C LEU A 343 -5.80 3.68 8.71
N ILE A 344 -5.45 3.66 7.40
CA ILE A 344 -4.21 4.25 6.91
C ILE A 344 -4.19 5.77 7.07
N PRO A 345 -5.24 6.54 6.68
CA PRO A 345 -5.25 7.98 6.85
C PRO A 345 -5.12 8.39 8.32
N SER A 346 -5.86 7.74 9.22
CA SER A 346 -5.82 8.08 10.65
C SER A 346 -4.49 7.71 11.31
N ALA A 347 -3.89 6.56 10.95
CA ALA A 347 -2.57 6.18 11.45
C ALA A 347 -1.49 7.17 11.00
N ASN A 348 -1.48 7.54 9.70
CA ASN A 348 -0.52 8.50 9.16
C ASN A 348 -0.70 9.91 9.78
N ALA A 349 -1.94 10.35 9.99
CA ALA A 349 -2.22 11.61 10.66
C ALA A 349 -1.68 11.62 12.10
N LEU A 350 -1.93 10.56 12.88
CA LEU A 350 -1.41 10.43 14.24
C LEU A 350 0.12 10.40 14.28
N VAL A 351 0.75 9.64 13.39
CA VAL A 351 2.21 9.62 13.25
C VAL A 351 2.74 11.03 12.95
N THR A 352 2.06 11.77 12.07
CA THR A 352 2.45 13.15 11.72
C THR A 352 2.29 14.11 12.90
N HIS A 353 1.18 14.00 13.66
CA HIS A 353 0.92 14.86 14.82
C HIS A 353 1.92 14.62 15.96
N LEU A 354 2.25 13.37 16.24
CA LEU A 354 3.22 13.01 17.25
C LEU A 354 4.67 13.27 16.84
N THR A 355 4.95 13.60 15.58
CA THR A 355 6.32 13.72 15.06
C THR A 355 6.71 15.18 14.86
N PRO A 356 7.83 15.66 15.47
CA PRO A 356 8.40 16.98 15.18
C PRO A 356 8.69 17.18 13.69
N HIS A 357 8.53 18.43 13.21
CA HIS A 357 8.64 18.75 11.78
C HIS A 357 9.96 18.33 11.13
N ASP A 358 11.07 18.46 11.87
CA ASP A 358 12.43 18.12 11.43
C ASP A 358 12.66 16.60 11.27
N ARG A 359 11.77 15.74 11.79
CA ARG A 359 11.91 14.27 11.82
C ARG A 359 10.88 13.51 10.99
N ARG A 360 9.89 14.18 10.45
CA ARG A 360 8.82 13.54 9.68
C ARG A 360 9.34 12.61 8.59
N GLY A 361 10.38 13.02 7.86
CA GLY A 361 10.96 12.19 6.81
C GLY A 361 11.52 10.86 7.31
N ALA A 362 12.23 10.86 8.45
CA ALA A 362 12.77 9.63 9.04
C ALA A 362 11.66 8.70 9.55
N ILE A 363 10.64 9.27 10.21
CA ILE A 363 9.50 8.52 10.74
C ILE A 363 8.67 7.88 9.61
N PHE A 364 8.39 8.63 8.54
CA PHE A 364 7.74 8.06 7.35
C PHE A 364 8.57 6.97 6.68
N GLY A 365 9.91 7.08 6.74
CA GLY A 365 10.82 6.00 6.31
C GLY A 365 10.66 4.72 7.14
N ILE A 366 10.59 4.85 8.47
CA ILE A 366 10.33 3.72 9.38
C ILE A 366 8.94 3.11 9.11
N THR A 367 7.92 3.95 8.96
CA THR A 367 6.55 3.51 8.64
C THR A 367 6.49 2.72 7.34
N ALA A 368 7.19 3.18 6.30
CA ALA A 368 7.30 2.48 5.02
C ALA A 368 8.05 1.14 5.15
N ALA A 369 9.14 1.10 5.92
CA ALA A 369 9.89 -0.12 6.19
C ALA A 369 9.04 -1.16 6.93
N LEU A 370 8.29 -0.75 7.96
CA LEU A 370 7.37 -1.62 8.70
C LEU A 370 6.22 -2.12 7.82
N SER A 371 5.67 -1.26 6.95
CA SER A 371 4.66 -1.67 5.97
C SER A 371 5.23 -2.68 4.97
N GLY A 372 6.48 -2.50 4.52
CA GLY A 372 7.18 -3.43 3.66
C GLY A 372 7.43 -4.78 4.36
N LEU A 373 7.86 -4.75 5.62
CA LEU A 373 8.06 -5.95 6.44
C LEU A 373 6.75 -6.70 6.65
N GLY A 374 5.64 -6.00 6.94
CA GLY A 374 4.31 -6.60 7.00
C GLY A 374 3.89 -7.22 5.67
N GLY A 375 4.22 -6.56 4.55
CA GLY A 375 4.00 -7.07 3.20
C GLY A 375 4.79 -8.34 2.87
N PHE A 376 5.98 -8.51 3.44
CA PHE A 376 6.81 -9.71 3.31
C PHE A 376 6.34 -10.84 4.23
N VAL A 377 6.17 -10.55 5.51
CA VAL A 377 5.85 -11.56 6.55
C VAL A 377 4.41 -12.06 6.41
N GLY A 378 3.47 -11.18 6.02
CA GLY A 378 2.04 -11.50 5.96
C GLY A 378 1.71 -12.71 5.10
N PRO A 379 2.06 -12.74 3.80
CA PRO A 379 1.74 -13.86 2.93
C PRO A 379 2.33 -15.19 3.39
N LEU A 380 3.53 -15.16 3.98
CA LEU A 380 4.18 -16.36 4.51
C LEU A 380 3.46 -16.89 5.74
N LEU A 381 3.21 -16.03 6.74
CA LEU A 381 2.49 -16.44 7.95
C LEU A 381 1.07 -16.88 7.64
N GLY A 382 0.37 -16.16 6.75
CA GLY A 382 -0.96 -16.53 6.31
C GLY A 382 -0.99 -17.90 5.65
N ALA A 383 -0.07 -18.16 4.73
CA ALA A 383 0.04 -19.44 4.05
C ALA A 383 0.38 -20.58 5.01
N VAL A 384 1.35 -20.40 5.91
CA VAL A 384 1.73 -21.40 6.92
C VAL A 384 0.55 -21.70 7.84
N LEU A 385 -0.15 -20.68 8.35
CA LEU A 385 -1.28 -20.89 9.25
C LEU A 385 -2.46 -21.58 8.56
N ALA A 386 -2.73 -21.20 7.31
CA ALA A 386 -3.79 -21.80 6.52
C ALA A 386 -3.53 -23.29 6.22
N THR A 387 -2.27 -23.65 5.96
CA THR A 387 -1.89 -25.05 5.65
C THR A 387 -1.72 -25.89 6.90
N ALA A 388 -1.20 -25.32 7.98
CA ALA A 388 -0.98 -26.05 9.24
C ALA A 388 -2.28 -26.32 10.01
N ILE A 389 -3.27 -25.42 9.91
CA ILE A 389 -4.53 -25.52 10.65
C ILE A 389 -5.73 -25.49 9.68
N SER A 390 -6.07 -24.33 9.11
CA SER A 390 -7.13 -24.16 8.10
C SER A 390 -7.23 -22.68 7.65
N PHE A 391 -7.90 -22.43 6.52
CA PHE A 391 -8.28 -21.06 6.11
C PHE A 391 -9.13 -20.35 7.16
N ARG A 392 -10.07 -21.06 7.81
CA ARG A 392 -10.93 -20.51 8.87
C ARG A 392 -10.14 -20.03 10.08
N ALA A 393 -9.14 -20.83 10.50
CA ALA A 393 -8.25 -20.45 11.59
C ALA A 393 -7.46 -19.16 11.29
N THR A 394 -7.11 -18.94 10.03
CA THR A 394 -6.40 -17.72 9.62
C THR A 394 -7.26 -16.47 9.77
N PHE A 395 -8.57 -16.54 9.45
CA PHE A 395 -9.50 -15.43 9.70
C PHE A 395 -9.68 -15.17 11.20
N ILE A 396 -9.80 -16.22 12.02
CA ILE A 396 -9.91 -16.09 13.48
C ILE A 396 -8.64 -15.45 14.06
N ALA A 397 -7.46 -15.92 13.66
CA ALA A 397 -6.18 -15.37 14.09
C ALA A 397 -6.02 -13.89 13.69
N ALA A 398 -6.42 -13.55 12.48
CA ALA A 398 -6.44 -12.16 12.00
C ALA A 398 -7.37 -11.27 12.85
N GLY A 399 -8.57 -11.76 13.15
CA GLY A 399 -9.54 -11.06 14.00
C GLY A 399 -9.01 -10.83 15.42
N ILE A 400 -8.50 -11.88 16.07
CA ILE A 400 -7.93 -11.78 17.41
C ILE A 400 -6.74 -10.83 17.44
N LEU A 401 -5.81 -10.93 16.49
CA LEU A 401 -4.64 -10.07 16.42
C LEU A 401 -5.02 -8.60 16.18
N MET A 402 -6.03 -8.36 15.32
CA MET A 402 -6.54 -7.01 15.07
C MET A 402 -7.20 -6.41 16.31
N LEU A 403 -7.97 -7.21 17.07
CA LEU A 403 -8.55 -6.78 18.34
C LEU A 403 -7.47 -6.53 19.39
N ALA A 404 -6.48 -7.39 19.50
CA ALA A 404 -5.37 -7.20 20.45
C ALA A 404 -4.61 -5.90 20.17
N ILE A 405 -4.27 -5.62 18.90
CA ILE A 405 -3.58 -4.37 18.55
C ILE A 405 -4.49 -3.15 18.75
N SER A 406 -5.81 -3.28 18.55
CA SER A 406 -6.76 -2.20 18.80
C SER A 406 -6.79 -1.79 20.26
N LEU A 407 -6.84 -2.77 21.19
CA LEU A 407 -6.78 -2.54 22.62
C LEU A 407 -5.47 -1.85 23.04
N LEU A 408 -4.34 -2.31 22.49
CA LEU A 408 -3.03 -1.73 22.71
C LEU A 408 -2.97 -0.25 22.25
N VAL A 409 -3.47 0.05 21.08
CA VAL A 409 -3.51 1.41 20.52
C VAL A 409 -4.42 2.32 21.36
N ILE A 410 -5.62 1.85 21.70
CA ILE A 410 -6.56 2.62 22.50
C ILE A 410 -5.97 2.90 23.89
N TRP A 411 -5.36 1.92 24.51
CA TRP A 411 -4.75 2.07 25.83
C TRP A 411 -3.56 3.03 25.79
N SER A 412 -2.60 2.82 24.91
CA SER A 412 -1.38 3.64 24.83
C SER A 412 -1.67 5.11 24.54
N LEU A 413 -2.59 5.36 23.62
CA LEU A 413 -3.02 6.71 23.30
C LEU A 413 -3.83 7.34 24.45
N SER A 414 -4.53 6.58 25.34
CA SER A 414 -5.20 7.12 26.53
C SER A 414 -4.22 7.54 27.61
N VAL A 415 -3.17 6.77 27.79
CA VAL A 415 -2.10 7.09 28.73
C VAL A 415 -1.36 8.37 28.33
N GLU A 416 -1.10 8.56 27.03
CA GLU A 416 -0.43 9.77 26.53
C GLU A 416 -1.26 11.03 26.79
N GLN A 417 -2.58 11.01 26.50
CA GLN A 417 -3.46 12.15 26.81
C GLN A 417 -3.52 12.48 28.30
N ALA A 418 -3.56 11.44 29.15
CA ALA A 418 -3.56 11.65 30.59
C ALA A 418 -2.25 12.28 31.09
N ARG A 419 -1.13 12.05 30.40
CA ARG A 419 0.17 12.69 30.67
C ARG A 419 0.20 14.14 30.22
N GLU A 420 -0.30 14.42 29.01
CA GLU A 420 -0.38 15.78 28.46
C GLU A 420 -1.29 16.66 29.27
N GLY A 421 -2.48 16.18 29.67
CA GLY A 421 -3.43 16.93 30.54
C GLY A 421 -2.89 17.21 31.93
N ARG A 422 -1.96 16.42 32.46
CA ARG A 422 -1.28 16.68 33.73
C ARG A 422 -0.09 17.65 33.60
N ALA A 423 0.46 17.80 32.40
CA ALA A 423 1.60 18.69 32.14
C ALA A 423 1.19 20.15 31.87
N THR A 424 -0.08 20.43 31.63
CA THR A 424 -0.67 21.78 31.60
C THR A 424 -1.40 22.06 32.92
N PRO A 425 -0.73 22.68 33.91
CA PRO A 425 -1.44 23.20 35.09
C PRO A 425 -2.42 24.28 34.59
N GLU A 426 -3.67 24.20 35.03
CA GLU A 426 -4.63 25.27 34.85
C GLU A 426 -3.96 26.57 35.32
N LEU A 427 -3.70 27.47 34.41
CA LEU A 427 -3.47 28.87 34.76
C LEU A 427 -4.84 29.37 35.25
N GLU A 428 -5.07 29.32 36.56
CA GLU A 428 -6.21 30.00 37.16
C GLU A 428 -6.18 31.47 36.72
N PRO A 429 -7.31 31.99 36.20
CA PRO A 429 -7.45 33.41 35.96
C PRO A 429 -7.47 34.13 37.29
N GLY A 430 -6.34 34.81 37.61
CA GLY A 430 -6.26 35.79 38.74
C GLY A 430 -6.93 37.09 38.38
#